data_d3a5401e5f88432338909cfe4c509020
#
_entry.id   d3a5401e5f88432338909cfe4c509020
#
_cell.length_a   1.000
_cell.length_b   1.000
_cell.length_c   1.000
_cell.angle_alpha   90.00
_cell.angle_beta   90.00
_cell.angle_gamma   90.00
#
_symmetry.space_group_name_H-M   'P 1'
#
loop_
_entity.id
_entity.type
_entity.pdbx_description
1 polymer ?
#
loop_
_entity_poly.entity_id
_entity_poly.type
_entity_poly.pdbx_seq_one_letter_code
_entity_poly.pdbx_strand_id
1 'polypeptide(L)'
;DRDFCMELASALSICMVHLSRFSEEIILWCSWEFKFIELDDAYSTGSSIMPQKKNPDVTELIRGKTGRVIGDTVTLLTMMKGLPLAYNKDMQEDKEAIFDAVDNIKLCLSTFTPMLATMTVLKENMRNAAAKGFINATDCADYLVKKGMPFRTAYKITGGLVALCISKNTTLEELPLDDYKKQSELFSEDIYEAIGLDT
;
A
#
# COMPACT_ATOMS: atom_id res chain seq x y z
N ASP A 1 1.40 39.14 -4.75
CA ASP A 1 2.57 38.71 -4.02
C ASP A 1 3.03 37.34 -4.48
N ARG A 2 3.77 36.56 -3.67
CA ARG A 2 4.28 35.22 -4.03
C ARG A 2 3.42 34.07 -3.49
N ASP A 3 2.22 34.34 -3.05
CA ASP A 3 1.27 33.36 -2.52
C ASP A 3 1.05 32.22 -3.50
N PHE A 4 0.93 32.51 -4.80
CA PHE A 4 0.78 31.50 -5.84
C PHE A 4 1.96 30.48 -5.90
N CYS A 5 3.18 30.92 -5.60
CA CYS A 5 4.35 30.01 -5.50
C CYS A 5 4.23 29.10 -4.27
N MET A 6 3.83 29.66 -3.12
CA MET A 6 3.65 28.90 -1.88
C MET A 6 2.49 27.92 -1.99
N GLU A 7 1.38 28.33 -2.59
CA GLU A 7 0.23 27.45 -2.84
C GLU A 7 0.60 26.30 -3.78
N LEU A 8 1.27 26.62 -4.90
CA LEU A 8 1.72 25.58 -5.84
C LEU A 8 2.70 24.61 -5.17
N ALA A 9 3.74 25.10 -4.49
CA ALA A 9 4.71 24.25 -3.80
C ALA A 9 4.06 23.37 -2.73
N SER A 10 3.08 23.92 -1.99
CA SER A 10 2.30 23.15 -1.01
C SER A 10 1.49 22.03 -1.67
N ALA A 11 0.83 22.31 -2.80
CA ALA A 11 0.10 21.29 -3.56
C ALA A 11 1.04 20.20 -4.11
N LEU A 12 2.21 20.59 -4.63
CA LEU A 12 3.24 19.65 -5.10
C LEU A 12 3.79 18.80 -3.95
N SER A 13 4.00 19.39 -2.77
CA SER A 13 4.42 18.63 -1.57
C SER A 13 3.39 17.59 -1.14
N ILE A 14 2.10 17.92 -1.16
CA ILE A 14 1.02 16.97 -0.86
C ILE A 14 1.02 15.84 -1.89
N CYS A 15 1.16 16.15 -3.17
CA CYS A 15 1.25 15.14 -4.22
C CYS A 15 2.45 14.20 -3.99
N MET A 16 3.63 14.75 -3.67
CA MET A 16 4.83 13.95 -3.38
C MET A 16 4.68 13.08 -2.13
N VAL A 17 3.96 13.55 -1.11
CA VAL A 17 3.63 12.72 0.07
C VAL A 17 2.81 11.50 -0.33
N HIS A 18 1.83 11.65 -1.23
CA HIS A 18 1.07 10.50 -1.74
C HIS A 18 1.93 9.56 -2.60
N LEU A 19 2.78 10.10 -3.46
CA LEU A 19 3.74 9.28 -4.24
C LEU A 19 4.71 8.53 -3.32
N SER A 20 5.19 9.17 -2.25
CA SER A 20 6.06 8.54 -1.25
C SER A 20 5.37 7.37 -0.55
N ARG A 21 4.13 7.56 -0.12
CA ARG A 21 3.34 6.47 0.51
C ARG A 21 3.11 5.31 -0.45
N PHE A 22 2.76 5.61 -1.70
CA PHE A 22 2.59 4.57 -2.71
C PHE A 22 3.91 3.85 -3.02
N SER A 23 5.01 4.58 -3.07
CA SER A 23 6.35 4.01 -3.24
C SER A 23 6.69 3.04 -2.11
N GLU A 24 6.35 3.37 -0.86
CA GLU A 24 6.56 2.49 0.30
C GLU A 24 5.81 1.16 0.16
N GLU A 25 4.53 1.20 -0.25
CA GLU A 25 3.74 -0.01 -0.51
C GLU A 25 4.40 -0.89 -1.59
N ILE A 26 4.86 -0.29 -2.70
CA ILE A 26 5.54 -1.01 -3.78
C ILE A 26 6.85 -1.65 -3.27
N ILE A 27 7.64 -0.92 -2.46
CA ILE A 27 8.88 -1.45 -1.87
C ILE A 27 8.59 -2.67 -1.00
N LEU A 28 7.57 -2.59 -0.13
CA LEU A 28 7.14 -3.71 0.70
C LEU A 28 6.67 -4.89 -0.16
N TRP A 29 5.85 -4.64 -1.17
CA TRP A 29 5.31 -5.70 -2.03
C TRP A 29 6.38 -6.36 -2.90
N CYS A 30 7.48 -5.67 -3.24
CA CYS A 30 8.63 -6.23 -3.94
C CYS A 30 9.53 -7.07 -3.04
N SER A 31 9.45 -6.94 -1.71
CA SER A 31 10.30 -7.66 -0.78
C SER A 31 10.09 -9.19 -0.86
N TRP A 32 11.08 -9.95 -0.45
CA TRP A 32 10.97 -11.42 -0.45
C TRP A 32 9.91 -11.94 0.52
N GLU A 33 9.66 -11.20 1.59
CA GLU A 33 8.66 -11.52 2.62
C GLU A 33 7.25 -11.47 2.07
N PHE A 34 6.94 -10.47 1.23
CA PHE A 34 5.63 -10.33 0.60
C PHE A 34 5.59 -10.95 -0.80
N LYS A 35 6.51 -10.59 -1.66
CA LYS A 35 6.59 -11.04 -3.06
C LYS A 35 5.23 -10.97 -3.78
N PHE A 36 4.53 -9.85 -3.62
CA PHE A 36 3.21 -9.61 -4.22
C PHE A 36 3.29 -9.07 -5.63
N ILE A 37 4.37 -8.36 -5.93
CA ILE A 37 4.63 -7.78 -7.25
C ILE A 37 6.09 -7.98 -7.66
N GLU A 38 6.32 -7.80 -8.94
CA GLU A 38 7.65 -7.71 -9.53
C GLU A 38 7.71 -6.51 -10.48
N LEU A 39 8.70 -5.65 -10.31
CA LEU A 39 8.96 -4.54 -11.22
C LEU A 39 9.69 -5.02 -12.46
N ASP A 40 9.44 -4.35 -13.60
CA ASP A 40 10.20 -4.56 -14.82
C ASP A 40 11.68 -4.20 -14.60
N ASP A 41 12.58 -4.89 -15.30
CA ASP A 41 14.03 -4.68 -15.20
C ASP A 41 14.44 -3.25 -15.57
N ALA A 42 13.67 -2.55 -16.41
CA ALA A 42 13.90 -1.15 -16.76
C ALA A 42 13.73 -0.18 -15.56
N TYR A 43 13.04 -0.61 -14.50
CA TYR A 43 12.74 0.20 -13.31
C TYR A 43 13.31 -0.40 -12.02
N SER A 44 14.20 -1.37 -12.15
CA SER A 44 14.88 -2.00 -11.02
C SER A 44 16.37 -2.13 -11.30
N THR A 45 17.21 -2.10 -10.27
CA THR A 45 18.63 -2.37 -10.42
C THR A 45 19.00 -3.71 -9.81
N GLY A 46 19.92 -4.41 -10.46
CA GLY A 46 20.53 -5.62 -9.94
C GLY A 46 21.63 -5.32 -8.92
N SER A 47 22.10 -6.38 -8.27
CA SER A 47 23.32 -6.31 -7.45
C SER A 47 24.51 -6.85 -8.23
N SER A 48 25.66 -6.21 -8.11
CA SER A 48 26.93 -6.71 -8.68
C SER A 48 27.42 -8.00 -8.04
N ILE A 49 26.92 -8.33 -6.84
CA ILE A 49 27.34 -9.51 -6.05
C ILE A 49 26.26 -10.58 -5.99
N MET A 50 24.99 -10.19 -6.02
CA MET A 50 23.83 -11.09 -5.92
C MET A 50 22.99 -11.04 -7.19
N PRO A 51 23.20 -11.94 -8.17
CA PRO A 51 22.52 -11.88 -9.47
C PRO A 51 21.01 -11.96 -9.41
N GLN A 52 20.46 -12.56 -8.34
CA GLN A 52 19.01 -12.70 -8.13
C GLN A 52 18.36 -11.45 -7.50
N LYS A 53 19.14 -10.48 -7.02
CA LYS A 53 18.60 -9.32 -6.32
C LYS A 53 18.14 -8.27 -7.31
N LYS A 54 16.89 -7.87 -7.19
CA LYS A 54 16.29 -6.70 -7.83
C LYS A 54 15.92 -5.69 -6.75
N ASN A 55 16.37 -4.45 -6.91
CA ASN A 55 16.07 -3.36 -5.98
C ASN A 55 15.03 -2.43 -6.61
N PRO A 56 14.01 -1.99 -5.87
CA PRO A 56 13.00 -1.05 -6.35
C PRO A 56 13.49 0.41 -6.27
N ASP A 57 14.65 0.71 -6.90
CA ASP A 57 15.37 1.99 -6.73
C ASP A 57 14.55 3.20 -7.15
N VAL A 58 13.72 3.08 -8.20
CA VAL A 58 12.86 4.17 -8.65
C VAL A 58 11.93 4.63 -7.53
N THR A 59 11.31 3.69 -6.83
CA THR A 59 10.39 4.01 -5.72
C THR A 59 11.15 4.55 -4.50
N GLU A 60 12.34 4.02 -4.22
CA GLU A 60 13.20 4.55 -3.15
C GLU A 60 13.63 5.99 -3.43
N LEU A 61 14.01 6.30 -4.66
CA LEU A 61 14.38 7.65 -5.07
C LEU A 61 13.20 8.63 -5.05
N ILE A 62 12.01 8.19 -5.45
CA ILE A 62 10.79 9.02 -5.34
C ILE A 62 10.48 9.35 -3.89
N ARG A 63 10.57 8.36 -3.00
CA ARG A 63 10.42 8.54 -1.55
C ARG A 63 11.45 9.56 -1.02
N GLY A 64 12.71 9.46 -1.45
CA GLY A 64 13.77 10.42 -1.08
C GLY A 64 13.52 11.84 -1.62
N LYS A 65 13.11 11.98 -2.88
CA LYS A 65 12.81 13.27 -3.52
C LYS A 65 11.63 14.01 -2.87
N THR A 66 10.75 13.33 -2.20
CA THR A 66 9.65 13.94 -1.44
C THR A 66 10.16 14.94 -0.41
N GLY A 67 11.24 14.58 0.31
CA GLY A 67 11.86 15.49 1.27
C GLY A 67 12.42 16.76 0.63
N ARG A 68 12.93 16.66 -0.61
CA ARG A 68 13.44 17.82 -1.36
C ARG A 68 12.31 18.80 -1.68
N VAL A 69 11.20 18.33 -2.24
CA VAL A 69 10.06 19.19 -2.60
C VAL A 69 9.40 19.83 -1.37
N ILE A 70 9.35 19.10 -0.24
CA ILE A 70 8.92 19.68 1.04
C ILE A 70 9.88 20.79 1.48
N GLY A 71 11.20 20.56 1.31
CA GLY A 71 12.24 21.56 1.59
C GLY A 71 12.04 22.84 0.77
N ASP A 72 11.70 22.73 -0.52
CA ASP A 72 11.40 23.87 -1.39
C ASP A 72 10.21 24.69 -0.88
N THR A 73 9.16 24.01 -0.42
CA THR A 73 7.99 24.67 0.19
C THR A 73 8.40 25.45 1.45
N VAL A 74 9.21 24.84 2.31
CA VAL A 74 9.71 25.48 3.53
C VAL A 74 10.60 26.67 3.18
N THR A 75 11.42 26.55 2.13
CA THR A 75 12.27 27.64 1.61
C THR A 75 11.42 28.84 1.21
N LEU A 76 10.34 28.64 0.41
CA LEU A 76 9.44 29.72 -0.01
C LEU A 76 8.74 30.39 1.17
N LEU A 77 8.21 29.62 2.11
CA LEU A 77 7.57 30.16 3.32
C LEU A 77 8.56 30.95 4.17
N THR A 78 9.77 30.45 4.32
CA THR A 78 10.84 31.11 5.10
C THR A 78 11.31 32.38 4.46
N MET A 79 11.45 32.40 3.13
CA MET A 79 11.80 33.60 2.36
C MET A 79 10.78 34.72 2.56
N MET A 80 9.51 34.39 2.48
CA MET A 80 8.42 35.39 2.55
C MET A 80 8.16 35.93 3.95
N LYS A 81 8.48 35.17 5.00
CA LYS A 81 8.24 35.62 6.38
C LYS A 81 9.02 36.88 6.70
N GLY A 82 8.39 37.85 7.35
CA GLY A 82 9.07 39.02 7.88
C GLY A 82 9.51 40.05 6.85
N LEU A 83 9.16 39.90 5.57
CA LEU A 83 9.39 40.93 4.56
C LEU A 83 8.41 42.06 4.72
N PRO A 84 8.85 43.35 4.47
CA PRO A 84 7.91 44.47 4.39
C PRO A 84 6.94 44.31 3.21
N LEU A 85 5.81 44.99 3.24
CA LEU A 85 4.77 44.88 2.22
C LEU A 85 5.17 45.35 0.81
N ALA A 86 6.26 46.12 0.69
CA ALA A 86 6.83 46.53 -0.58
C ALA A 86 7.77 45.43 -1.11
N TYR A 87 8.01 45.43 -2.46
CA TYR A 87 8.90 44.49 -3.12
C TYR A 87 10.34 44.58 -2.55
N ASN A 88 10.91 43.40 -2.29
CA ASN A 88 12.30 43.22 -1.87
C ASN A 88 13.02 42.20 -2.77
N LYS A 89 14.33 42.30 -2.92
CA LYS A 89 15.16 41.43 -3.73
C LYS A 89 15.16 39.99 -3.26
N ASP A 90 14.92 39.73 -1.98
CA ASP A 90 14.75 38.40 -1.41
C ASP A 90 13.75 37.54 -2.20
N MET A 91 12.70 38.18 -2.75
CA MET A 91 11.68 37.49 -3.55
C MET A 91 12.20 36.90 -4.85
N GLN A 92 13.44 37.15 -5.26
CA GLN A 92 14.07 36.54 -6.43
C GLN A 92 14.52 35.09 -6.18
N GLU A 93 14.68 34.71 -4.91
CA GLU A 93 15.01 33.34 -4.49
C GLU A 93 13.83 32.37 -4.67
N ASP A 94 12.62 32.86 -5.01
CA ASP A 94 11.46 32.04 -5.29
C ASP A 94 11.68 31.06 -6.46
N LYS A 95 12.46 31.48 -7.46
CA LYS A 95 12.59 30.77 -8.72
C LYS A 95 13.31 29.42 -8.59
N GLU A 96 14.39 29.39 -7.84
CA GLU A 96 15.14 28.16 -7.64
C GLU A 96 14.28 27.09 -6.95
N ALA A 97 13.62 27.46 -5.86
CA ALA A 97 12.79 26.54 -5.10
C ALA A 97 11.56 26.05 -5.89
N ILE A 98 10.82 26.96 -6.55
CA ILE A 98 9.61 26.54 -7.27
C ILE A 98 9.91 25.74 -8.53
N PHE A 99 10.98 26.09 -9.27
CA PHE A 99 11.38 25.36 -10.46
C PHE A 99 11.90 23.98 -10.09
N ASP A 100 12.70 23.87 -9.03
CA ASP A 100 13.16 22.57 -8.53
C ASP A 100 12.00 21.68 -8.11
N ALA A 101 11.04 22.19 -7.37
CA ALA A 101 9.83 21.44 -6.98
C ALA A 101 9.06 20.92 -8.19
N VAL A 102 8.82 21.78 -9.20
CA VAL A 102 8.11 21.43 -10.44
C VAL A 102 8.87 20.38 -11.24
N ASP A 103 10.17 20.53 -11.40
CA ASP A 103 10.99 19.60 -12.19
C ASP A 103 11.08 18.22 -11.49
N ASN A 104 11.23 18.21 -10.18
CA ASN A 104 11.27 16.94 -9.43
C ASN A 104 9.95 16.18 -9.51
N ILE A 105 8.80 16.85 -9.37
CA ILE A 105 7.52 16.14 -9.48
C ILE A 105 7.24 15.65 -10.89
N LYS A 106 7.59 16.43 -11.93
CA LYS A 106 7.49 15.98 -13.32
C LYS A 106 8.32 14.73 -13.57
N LEU A 107 9.57 14.72 -13.10
CA LEU A 107 10.46 13.58 -13.21
C LEU A 107 9.88 12.36 -12.49
N CYS A 108 9.39 12.54 -11.26
CA CYS A 108 8.79 11.45 -10.48
C CYS A 108 7.57 10.87 -11.20
N LEU A 109 6.63 11.69 -11.67
CA LEU A 109 5.43 11.23 -12.36
C LEU A 109 5.74 10.55 -13.70
N SER A 110 6.65 11.12 -14.50
CA SER A 110 7.03 10.55 -15.79
C SER A 110 7.76 9.20 -15.67
N THR A 111 8.38 8.92 -14.53
CA THR A 111 9.04 7.63 -14.27
C THR A 111 8.12 6.65 -13.55
N PHE A 112 7.32 7.12 -12.59
CA PHE A 112 6.41 6.28 -11.80
C PHE A 112 5.29 5.68 -12.66
N THR A 113 4.72 6.45 -13.58
CA THR A 113 3.60 6.02 -14.43
C THR A 113 3.94 4.79 -15.28
N PRO A 114 5.00 4.78 -16.11
CA PRO A 114 5.34 3.61 -16.90
C PRO A 114 5.84 2.44 -16.03
N MET A 115 6.48 2.69 -14.90
CA MET A 115 6.84 1.65 -13.93
C MET A 115 5.62 0.89 -13.44
N LEU A 116 4.54 1.60 -13.08
CA LEU A 116 3.28 0.95 -12.68
C LEU A 116 2.63 0.18 -13.83
N ALA A 117 2.69 0.74 -15.05
CA ALA A 117 2.08 0.11 -16.23
C ALA A 117 2.75 -1.21 -16.62
N THR A 118 4.03 -1.39 -16.28
CA THR A 118 4.82 -2.60 -16.61
C THR A 118 4.99 -3.55 -15.42
N MET A 119 4.48 -3.19 -14.25
CA MET A 119 4.54 -4.01 -13.04
C MET A 119 3.75 -5.31 -13.19
N THR A 120 4.35 -6.41 -12.79
CA THR A 120 3.70 -7.72 -12.75
C THR A 120 3.11 -8.00 -11.36
N VAL A 121 1.82 -8.33 -11.30
CA VAL A 121 1.14 -8.72 -10.07
C VAL A 121 1.19 -10.23 -9.89
N LEU A 122 1.72 -10.71 -8.77
CA LEU A 122 1.85 -12.13 -8.43
C LEU A 122 0.62 -12.58 -7.62
N LYS A 123 -0.49 -12.78 -8.32
CA LYS A 123 -1.82 -13.01 -7.74
C LYS A 123 -1.86 -14.20 -6.76
N GLU A 124 -1.17 -15.29 -7.09
CA GLU A 124 -1.13 -16.47 -6.21
C GLU A 124 -0.47 -16.19 -4.85
N ASN A 125 0.61 -15.41 -4.84
CA ASN A 125 1.28 -15.02 -3.60
C ASN A 125 0.36 -14.17 -2.72
N MET A 126 -0.37 -13.21 -3.33
CA MET A 126 -1.34 -12.39 -2.62
C MET A 126 -2.49 -13.23 -2.07
N ARG A 127 -3.04 -14.14 -2.89
CA ARG A 127 -4.10 -15.06 -2.46
C ARG A 127 -3.66 -15.95 -1.30
N ASN A 128 -2.47 -16.54 -1.41
CA ASN A 128 -1.93 -17.39 -0.35
C ASN A 128 -1.67 -16.63 0.96
N ALA A 129 -1.25 -15.37 0.87
CA ALA A 129 -1.09 -14.51 2.04
C ALA A 129 -2.45 -14.18 2.69
N ALA A 130 -3.47 -13.88 1.88
CA ALA A 130 -4.82 -13.63 2.35
C ALA A 130 -5.41 -14.87 3.05
N ALA A 131 -5.27 -16.06 2.44
CA ALA A 131 -5.75 -17.31 3.01
C ALA A 131 -5.15 -17.62 4.39
N LYS A 132 -3.84 -17.37 4.55
CA LYS A 132 -3.14 -17.59 5.83
C LYS A 132 -3.61 -16.64 6.94
N GLY A 133 -4.11 -15.47 6.60
CA GLY A 133 -4.57 -14.47 7.54
C GLY A 133 -5.98 -14.72 8.09
N PHE A 134 -6.69 -15.74 7.64
CA PHE A 134 -8.08 -16.02 8.01
C PHE A 134 -9.00 -14.79 7.84
N ILE A 135 -8.78 -14.00 6.78
CA ILE A 135 -9.58 -12.79 6.53
C ILE A 135 -11.07 -13.10 6.31
N ASN A 136 -11.37 -14.31 5.83
CA ASN A 136 -12.69 -14.86 5.62
C ASN A 136 -13.37 -15.40 6.91
N ALA A 137 -12.73 -15.27 8.07
CA ALA A 137 -13.35 -15.65 9.34
C ALA A 137 -14.60 -14.81 9.65
N THR A 138 -14.62 -13.54 9.22
CA THR A 138 -15.81 -12.69 9.36
C THR A 138 -16.97 -13.23 8.55
N ASP A 139 -16.73 -13.67 7.31
CA ASP A 139 -17.74 -14.26 6.43
C ASP A 139 -18.28 -15.57 7.01
N CYS A 140 -17.43 -16.36 7.66
CA CYS A 140 -17.84 -17.56 8.38
C CYS A 140 -18.77 -17.23 9.56
N ALA A 141 -18.51 -16.17 10.31
CA ALA A 141 -19.39 -15.72 11.38
C ALA A 141 -20.73 -15.19 10.83
N ASP A 142 -20.68 -14.39 9.76
CA ASP A 142 -21.85 -13.84 9.10
C ASP A 142 -22.75 -14.93 8.49
N TYR A 143 -22.15 -16.00 7.96
CA TYR A 143 -22.89 -17.17 7.49
C TYR A 143 -23.76 -17.77 8.59
N LEU A 144 -23.23 -17.96 9.80
CA LEU A 144 -24.00 -18.45 10.94
C LEU A 144 -25.09 -17.47 11.38
N VAL A 145 -24.78 -16.16 11.33
CA VAL A 145 -25.77 -15.11 11.65
C VAL A 145 -26.92 -15.11 10.66
N LYS A 146 -26.65 -15.25 9.36
CA LYS A 146 -27.68 -15.38 8.31
C LYS A 146 -28.57 -16.61 8.52
N LYS A 147 -28.05 -17.66 9.15
CA LYS A 147 -28.83 -18.86 9.55
C LYS A 147 -29.50 -18.75 10.92
N GLY A 148 -29.52 -17.54 11.49
CA GLY A 148 -30.29 -17.22 12.70
C GLY A 148 -29.51 -17.33 14.02
N MET A 149 -28.20 -17.54 13.98
CA MET A 149 -27.39 -17.60 15.18
C MET A 149 -27.07 -16.18 15.71
N PRO A 150 -27.14 -15.91 17.02
CA PRO A 150 -26.66 -14.64 17.57
C PRO A 150 -25.18 -14.40 17.27
N PHE A 151 -24.82 -13.20 16.84
CA PHE A 151 -23.45 -12.83 16.42
C PHE A 151 -22.39 -13.22 17.45
N ARG A 152 -22.64 -13.02 18.75
CA ARG A 152 -21.68 -13.36 19.82
C ARG A 152 -21.36 -14.85 19.87
N THR A 153 -22.32 -15.70 19.55
CA THR A 153 -22.15 -17.16 19.48
C THR A 153 -21.43 -17.55 18.20
N ALA A 154 -21.84 -16.99 17.07
CA ALA A 154 -21.19 -17.18 15.78
C ALA A 154 -19.70 -16.82 15.85
N TYR A 155 -19.38 -15.66 16.43
CA TYR A 155 -18.00 -15.22 16.65
C TYR A 155 -17.16 -16.22 17.46
N LYS A 156 -17.71 -16.78 18.56
CA LYS A 156 -17.00 -17.77 19.37
C LYS A 156 -16.74 -19.07 18.60
N ILE A 157 -17.75 -19.55 17.85
CA ILE A 157 -17.62 -20.75 17.03
C ILE A 157 -16.57 -20.55 15.95
N THR A 158 -16.62 -19.43 15.25
CA THR A 158 -15.61 -19.09 14.21
C THR A 158 -14.20 -18.98 14.79
N GLY A 159 -14.06 -18.36 15.96
CA GLY A 159 -12.77 -18.32 16.68
C GLY A 159 -12.23 -19.73 17.02
N GLY A 160 -13.12 -20.65 17.40
CA GLY A 160 -12.77 -22.06 17.61
C GLY A 160 -12.31 -22.76 16.33
N LEU A 161 -12.99 -22.49 15.19
CA LEU A 161 -12.60 -23.01 13.88
C LEU A 161 -11.23 -22.46 13.43
N VAL A 162 -10.98 -21.19 13.61
CA VAL A 162 -9.65 -20.58 13.31
C VAL A 162 -8.56 -21.24 14.16
N ALA A 163 -8.78 -21.42 15.46
CA ALA A 163 -7.81 -22.11 16.32
C ALA A 163 -7.57 -23.56 15.87
N LEU A 164 -8.61 -24.26 15.42
CA LEU A 164 -8.51 -25.61 14.86
C LEU A 164 -7.70 -25.60 13.56
N CYS A 165 -7.95 -24.66 12.65
CA CYS A 165 -7.18 -24.51 11.42
C CYS A 165 -5.69 -24.26 11.69
N ILE A 166 -5.36 -23.39 12.64
CA ILE A 166 -3.99 -23.14 13.07
C ILE A 166 -3.32 -24.45 13.57
N SER A 167 -4.03 -25.20 14.43
CA SER A 167 -3.50 -26.45 14.98
C SER A 167 -3.28 -27.53 13.93
N LYS A 168 -4.07 -27.55 12.87
CA LYS A 168 -3.97 -28.48 11.74
C LYS A 168 -3.10 -27.96 10.58
N ASN A 169 -2.59 -26.74 10.68
CA ASN A 169 -1.87 -26.05 9.60
C ASN A 169 -2.65 -26.04 8.27
N THR A 170 -3.93 -25.68 8.32
CA THR A 170 -4.87 -25.61 7.20
C THR A 170 -5.61 -24.26 7.19
N THR A 171 -6.39 -23.99 6.16
CA THR A 171 -7.24 -22.81 6.04
C THR A 171 -8.72 -23.14 6.30
N LEU A 172 -9.56 -22.11 6.42
CA LEU A 172 -11.02 -22.35 6.54
C LEU A 172 -11.59 -22.97 5.26
N GLU A 173 -11.09 -22.62 4.08
CA GLU A 173 -11.54 -23.18 2.81
C GLU A 173 -11.22 -24.66 2.65
N GLU A 174 -10.13 -25.13 3.27
CA GLU A 174 -9.67 -26.52 3.17
C GLU A 174 -10.13 -27.39 4.36
N LEU A 175 -10.73 -26.79 5.39
CA LEU A 175 -11.20 -27.53 6.57
C LEU A 175 -12.38 -28.43 6.19
N PRO A 176 -12.34 -29.73 6.52
CA PRO A 176 -13.44 -30.66 6.22
C PRO A 176 -14.77 -30.24 6.84
N LEU A 177 -15.88 -30.43 6.12
CA LEU A 177 -17.23 -30.10 6.59
C LEU A 177 -17.58 -30.75 7.94
N ASP A 178 -17.08 -31.94 8.19
CA ASP A 178 -17.30 -32.64 9.47
C ASP A 178 -16.74 -31.87 10.66
N ASP A 179 -15.64 -31.13 10.48
CA ASP A 179 -15.08 -30.31 11.55
C ASP A 179 -15.91 -29.04 11.79
N TYR A 180 -16.52 -28.47 10.75
CA TYR A 180 -17.51 -27.41 10.86
C TYR A 180 -18.75 -27.90 11.60
N LYS A 181 -19.30 -29.06 11.21
CA LYS A 181 -20.49 -29.64 11.83
C LYS A 181 -20.32 -30.00 13.30
N LYS A 182 -19.10 -30.37 13.73
CA LYS A 182 -18.78 -30.58 15.15
C LYS A 182 -18.95 -29.31 15.98
N GLN A 183 -18.80 -28.13 15.39
CA GLN A 183 -18.97 -26.84 16.07
C GLN A 183 -20.39 -26.33 16.02
N SER A 184 -21.14 -26.60 14.93
CA SER A 184 -22.54 -26.27 14.79
C SER A 184 -23.18 -27.06 13.66
N GLU A 185 -24.40 -27.59 13.90
CA GLU A 185 -25.22 -28.29 12.90
C GLU A 185 -25.74 -27.38 11.78
N LEU A 186 -25.64 -26.05 11.96
CA LEU A 186 -26.00 -25.05 10.94
C LEU A 186 -25.06 -25.02 9.74
N PHE A 187 -23.89 -25.58 9.85
CA PHE A 187 -22.95 -25.64 8.72
C PHE A 187 -23.39 -26.72 7.71
N SER A 188 -23.35 -26.33 6.43
CA SER A 188 -23.58 -27.20 5.28
C SER A 188 -22.59 -26.86 4.17
N GLU A 189 -22.63 -27.58 3.05
CA GLU A 189 -21.64 -27.41 1.97
C GLU A 189 -21.56 -25.98 1.40
N ASP A 190 -22.65 -25.19 1.51
CA ASP A 190 -22.71 -23.80 1.10
C ASP A 190 -21.78 -22.86 1.91
N ILE A 191 -21.16 -23.35 2.99
CA ILE A 191 -20.14 -22.59 3.73
C ILE A 191 -18.95 -22.26 2.83
N TYR A 192 -18.49 -23.19 1.99
CA TYR A 192 -17.33 -22.98 1.13
C TYR A 192 -17.54 -21.88 0.09
N GLU A 193 -18.76 -21.71 -0.40
CA GLU A 193 -19.12 -20.58 -1.24
C GLU A 193 -19.12 -19.27 -0.45
N ALA A 194 -19.63 -19.30 0.77
CA ALA A 194 -19.75 -18.11 1.61
C ALA A 194 -18.39 -17.55 2.09
N ILE A 195 -17.37 -18.41 2.24
CA ILE A 195 -16.04 -18.04 2.73
C ILE A 195 -14.97 -18.04 1.63
N GLY A 196 -15.37 -18.31 0.37
CA GLY A 196 -14.43 -18.35 -0.76
C GLY A 196 -13.74 -17.01 -0.96
N LEU A 197 -12.39 -17.01 -1.11
CA LEU A 197 -11.59 -15.80 -1.32
C LEU A 197 -11.61 -15.32 -2.78
N ASP A 198 -12.24 -16.05 -3.68
CA ASP A 198 -12.30 -15.75 -5.10
C ASP A 198 -13.65 -15.14 -5.53
N THR A 199 -14.53 -14.79 -4.57
CA THR A 199 -15.87 -14.20 -4.81
C THR A 199 -15.90 -12.68 -4.68
#